data_25a85003ebe81652c5c6bf11b50c2bb8
#
_entry.id   25a85003ebe81652c5c6bf11b50c2bb8
#
_cell.length_a   1.000
_cell.length_b   1.000
_cell.length_c   1.000
_cell.angle_alpha   90.00
_cell.angle_beta   90.00
_cell.angle_gamma   90.00
#
_symmetry.space_group_name_H-M   'P 1'
#
loop_
_entity.id
_entity.type
_entity.pdbx_description
1 polymer ?
#
loop_
_entity_poly.entity_id
_entity_poly.type
_entity_poly.pdbx_seq_one_letter_code
_entity_poly.pdbx_strand_id
1 'polypeptide(L)'
;MAPRTGEYAGRFREVDVYDLPGECTGEVTGLYLTGDVDQEYLAGQRPLLDSFAGRGGRIVVNGHVQRVFLDGLTRWRKLEFRNPRDLALTRVSEHPVWAGTDPKSFLYNTGTRGPVPFAELERIGVAGFYGRGCYPDLPEQARIVHTIGRTRAPIDYDYPLGAGRVLVHGGNDLLQFAGADRGTARLLPQLLRWLEGDDD
;
A
#
# COMPACT_ATOMS: atom_id res chain seq x y z
N MET A 1 -8.98 -5.29 5.35
CA MET A 1 -10.39 -5.77 5.23
C MET A 1 -10.66 -5.97 3.75
N ALA A 2 -10.83 -7.21 3.30
CA ALA A 2 -11.19 -7.50 1.91
C ALA A 2 -12.60 -6.96 1.60
N PRO A 3 -12.89 -6.54 0.35
CA PRO A 3 -14.22 -6.12 -0.05
C PRO A 3 -15.18 -7.32 0.08
N ARG A 4 -16.16 -7.20 0.98
CA ARG A 4 -17.12 -8.27 1.31
C ARG A 4 -18.29 -8.37 0.33
N THR A 5 -18.47 -7.39 -0.55
CA THR A 5 -19.57 -7.34 -1.52
C THR A 5 -19.10 -6.70 -2.83
N GLY A 6 -19.74 -7.09 -3.94
CA GLY A 6 -19.50 -6.54 -5.28
C GLY A 6 -18.69 -7.46 -6.19
N GLU A 7 -18.33 -6.95 -7.36
CA GLU A 7 -17.67 -7.68 -8.47
C GLU A 7 -16.36 -8.38 -8.05
N TYR A 8 -15.69 -7.87 -7.02
CA TYR A 8 -14.37 -8.37 -6.57
C TYR A 8 -14.41 -9.19 -5.29
N ALA A 9 -15.60 -9.43 -4.70
CA ALA A 9 -15.75 -10.13 -3.41
C ALA A 9 -15.20 -11.58 -3.43
N GLY A 10 -15.21 -12.24 -4.60
CA GLY A 10 -14.68 -13.60 -4.78
C GLY A 10 -13.19 -13.67 -5.16
N ARG A 11 -12.54 -12.53 -5.40
CA ARG A 11 -11.14 -12.49 -5.87
C ARG A 11 -10.13 -12.34 -4.73
N PHE A 12 -10.58 -11.88 -3.57
CA PHE A 12 -9.79 -11.90 -2.34
C PHE A 12 -10.34 -12.97 -1.40
N ARG A 13 -9.45 -13.81 -0.91
CA ARG A 13 -9.71 -14.66 0.24
C ARG A 13 -9.03 -14.04 1.46
N GLU A 14 -9.80 -13.79 2.52
CA GLU A 14 -9.27 -13.34 3.79
C GLU A 14 -8.69 -14.55 4.54
N VAL A 15 -7.44 -14.42 4.97
CA VAL A 15 -6.67 -15.47 5.64
C VAL A 15 -6.10 -14.90 6.92
N ASP A 16 -6.12 -15.67 8.01
CA ASP A 16 -5.38 -15.34 9.20
C ASP A 16 -3.87 -15.43 8.90
N VAL A 17 -3.09 -14.47 9.40
CA VAL A 17 -1.65 -14.43 9.16
C VAL A 17 -0.93 -15.71 9.62
N TYR A 18 -1.44 -16.36 10.66
CA TYR A 18 -0.88 -17.60 11.21
C TYR A 18 -1.13 -18.83 10.33
N ASP A 19 -2.12 -18.77 9.44
CA ASP A 19 -2.42 -19.80 8.44
C ASP A 19 -1.65 -19.61 7.12
N LEU A 20 -0.94 -18.47 6.98
CA LEU A 20 -0.21 -18.08 5.76
C LEU A 20 0.68 -19.21 5.17
N PRO A 21 1.42 -20.02 5.96
CA PRO A 21 2.24 -21.07 5.39
C PRO A 21 1.45 -22.14 4.60
N GLY A 22 0.22 -22.44 5.01
CA GLY A 22 -0.67 -23.35 4.29
C GLY A 22 -1.30 -22.75 3.04
N GLU A 23 -1.34 -21.41 2.95
CA GLU A 23 -2.02 -20.66 1.92
C GLU A 23 -1.11 -20.17 0.78
N CYS A 24 0.20 -20.05 1.00
CA CYS A 24 1.18 -19.69 -0.02
C CYS A 24 1.46 -20.83 -1.02
N THR A 25 0.40 -21.39 -1.58
CA THR A 25 0.46 -22.46 -2.59
C THR A 25 0.69 -21.92 -4.00
N GLY A 26 0.91 -22.81 -4.98
CA GLY A 26 1.16 -22.41 -6.37
C GLY A 26 -0.03 -21.75 -7.09
N GLU A 27 -1.23 -21.81 -6.52
CA GLU A 27 -2.43 -21.18 -7.09
C GLU A 27 -2.57 -19.69 -6.69
N VAL A 28 -1.91 -19.27 -5.61
CA VAL A 28 -1.94 -17.89 -5.14
C VAL A 28 -0.92 -17.07 -5.91
N THR A 29 -1.38 -16.02 -6.58
CA THR A 29 -0.54 -15.11 -7.38
C THR A 29 -0.11 -13.86 -6.62
N GLY A 30 -0.90 -13.44 -5.61
CA GLY A 30 -0.63 -12.23 -4.86
C GLY A 30 -1.06 -12.27 -3.39
N LEU A 31 -0.33 -11.56 -2.57
CA LEU A 31 -0.61 -11.35 -1.14
C LEU A 31 -0.85 -9.87 -0.87
N TYR A 32 -1.95 -9.56 -0.19
CA TYR A 32 -2.24 -8.22 0.31
C TYR A 32 -2.14 -8.23 1.83
N LEU A 33 -1.03 -7.73 2.36
CA LEU A 33 -0.77 -7.64 3.80
C LEU A 33 -1.34 -6.32 4.34
N THR A 34 -2.27 -6.39 5.29
CA THR A 34 -2.89 -5.22 5.93
C THR A 34 -1.93 -4.51 6.89
N GLY A 35 -2.23 -3.26 7.24
CA GLY A 35 -1.36 -2.48 8.10
C GLY A 35 -1.29 -2.93 9.56
N ASP A 36 -2.20 -3.79 9.98
CA ASP A 36 -2.34 -4.33 11.34
C ASP A 36 -1.81 -5.78 11.50
N VAL A 37 -1.17 -6.32 10.46
CA VAL A 37 -0.63 -7.70 10.47
C VAL A 37 0.48 -7.87 11.52
N ASP A 38 0.55 -9.05 12.12
CA ASP A 38 1.64 -9.41 13.05
C ASP A 38 2.98 -9.52 12.31
N GLN A 39 3.77 -8.44 12.38
CA GLN A 39 5.06 -8.33 11.70
C GLN A 39 6.16 -9.18 12.36
N GLU A 40 6.04 -9.51 13.63
CA GLU A 40 7.00 -10.40 14.30
C GLU A 40 6.81 -11.83 13.82
N TYR A 41 5.56 -12.28 13.68
CA TYR A 41 5.26 -13.57 13.07
C TYR A 41 5.75 -13.59 11.61
N LEU A 42 5.44 -12.58 10.80
CA LEU A 42 5.89 -12.49 9.41
C LEU A 42 7.42 -12.51 9.29
N ALA A 43 8.14 -11.90 10.22
CA ALA A 43 9.61 -11.96 10.23
C ALA A 43 10.13 -13.38 10.39
N GLY A 44 9.43 -14.22 11.18
CA GLY A 44 9.70 -15.67 11.27
C GLY A 44 9.37 -16.42 9.98
N GLN A 45 8.46 -15.90 9.16
CA GLN A 45 8.06 -16.48 7.86
C GLN A 45 8.81 -15.86 6.66
N ARG A 46 9.84 -15.06 6.88
CA ARG A 46 10.60 -14.39 5.81
C ARG A 46 11.03 -15.35 4.69
N PRO A 47 11.61 -16.54 4.94
CA PRO A 47 11.99 -17.44 3.85
C PRO A 47 10.82 -17.88 2.96
N LEU A 48 9.61 -18.02 3.54
CA LEU A 48 8.39 -18.35 2.82
C LEU A 48 7.99 -17.20 1.89
N LEU A 49 7.96 -15.96 2.42
CA LEU A 49 7.58 -14.76 1.68
C LEU A 49 8.59 -14.45 0.56
N ASP A 50 9.89 -14.53 0.86
CA ASP A 50 10.95 -14.34 -0.13
C ASP A 50 10.87 -15.41 -1.24
N SER A 51 10.58 -16.66 -0.88
CA SER A 51 10.36 -17.75 -1.84
C SER A 51 9.09 -17.53 -2.67
N PHE A 52 8.00 -17.04 -2.06
CA PHE A 52 6.77 -16.72 -2.78
C PHE A 52 7.02 -15.64 -3.86
N ALA A 53 7.67 -14.53 -3.49
CA ALA A 53 8.06 -13.50 -4.44
C ALA A 53 9.08 -14.04 -5.46
N GLY A 54 10.04 -14.85 -5.01
CA GLY A 54 11.05 -15.47 -5.87
C GLY A 54 10.47 -16.29 -7.02
N ARG A 55 9.29 -16.89 -6.85
CA ARG A 55 8.57 -17.66 -7.89
C ARG A 55 7.63 -16.80 -8.74
N GLY A 56 7.65 -15.49 -8.63
CA GLY A 56 6.81 -14.58 -9.40
C GLY A 56 5.60 -14.02 -8.64
N GLY A 57 5.42 -14.40 -7.39
CA GLY A 57 4.35 -13.88 -6.53
C GLY A 57 4.46 -12.38 -6.29
N ARG A 58 3.34 -11.69 -6.16
CA ARG A 58 3.29 -10.26 -5.89
C ARG A 58 2.79 -9.98 -4.48
N ILE A 59 3.44 -9.07 -3.78
CA ILE A 59 3.14 -8.76 -2.38
C ILE A 59 2.87 -7.27 -2.26
N VAL A 60 1.71 -6.91 -1.71
CA VAL A 60 1.42 -5.56 -1.23
C VAL A 60 1.61 -5.50 0.27
N VAL A 61 2.47 -4.61 0.71
CA VAL A 61 2.73 -4.33 2.13
C VAL A 61 2.11 -2.99 2.48
N ASN A 62 1.14 -2.97 3.37
CA ASN A 62 0.53 -1.74 3.87
C ASN A 62 1.05 -1.35 5.25
N GLY A 63 0.96 -0.07 5.55
CA GLY A 63 1.15 0.46 6.89
C GLY A 63 2.59 0.72 7.27
N HIS A 64 2.83 0.66 8.55
CA HIS A 64 4.08 1.08 9.17
C HIS A 64 4.97 -0.13 9.45
N VAL A 65 5.90 -0.42 8.58
CA VAL A 65 6.87 -1.50 8.79
C VAL A 65 7.80 -1.14 9.94
N GLN A 66 7.62 -1.80 11.08
CA GLN A 66 8.46 -1.70 12.26
C GLN A 66 9.45 -2.87 12.33
N ARG A 67 9.02 -4.05 11.89
CA ARG A 67 9.84 -5.26 11.79
C ARG A 67 9.99 -5.64 10.32
N VAL A 68 11.22 -5.77 9.84
CA VAL A 68 11.50 -6.20 8.45
C VAL A 68 11.24 -7.69 8.32
N PHE A 69 10.37 -8.08 7.38
CA PHE A 69 9.93 -9.45 7.15
C PHE A 69 10.04 -9.92 5.69
N LEU A 70 10.60 -9.10 4.83
CA LEU A 70 10.92 -9.41 3.43
C LEU A 70 12.31 -8.89 3.08
N ASP A 71 12.98 -9.53 2.13
CA ASP A 71 14.21 -8.99 1.59
C ASP A 71 13.95 -7.67 0.86
N GLY A 72 14.86 -6.70 1.00
CA GLY A 72 14.70 -5.35 0.46
C GLY A 72 13.68 -4.45 1.18
N LEU A 73 12.82 -4.99 2.04
CA LEU A 73 11.89 -4.18 2.83
C LEU A 73 12.65 -3.37 3.89
N THR A 74 12.26 -2.11 4.07
CA THR A 74 12.92 -1.19 5.00
C THR A 74 11.96 -0.71 6.09
N ARG A 75 12.50 -0.06 7.11
CA ARG A 75 11.69 0.44 8.22
C ARG A 75 11.03 1.76 7.90
N TRP A 76 9.74 1.85 8.23
CA TRP A 76 8.99 3.09 8.20
C TRP A 76 9.49 4.08 9.26
N ARG A 77 9.48 5.38 8.92
CA ARG A 77 9.77 6.47 9.85
C ARG A 77 8.64 7.49 9.85
N LYS A 78 8.27 7.94 11.04
CA LYS A 78 7.29 9.00 11.20
C LYS A 78 7.81 10.30 10.59
N LEU A 79 6.93 11.00 9.86
CA LEU A 79 7.21 12.31 9.32
C LEU A 79 6.83 13.39 10.35
N GLU A 80 7.71 14.34 10.57
CA GLU A 80 7.41 15.55 11.32
C GLU A 80 6.59 16.50 10.46
N PHE A 81 5.40 16.87 10.91
CA PHE A 81 4.51 17.78 10.19
C PHE A 81 3.81 18.73 11.16
N ARG A 82 3.49 19.93 10.69
CA ARG A 82 2.82 20.98 11.48
C ARG A 82 1.37 21.19 11.07
N ASN A 83 1.05 20.95 9.82
CA ASN A 83 -0.30 21.11 9.28
C ASN A 83 -0.57 20.07 8.18
N PRO A 84 -1.83 19.87 7.77
CA PRO A 84 -2.19 18.90 6.72
C PRO A 84 -1.48 19.08 5.37
N ARG A 85 -1.07 20.31 5.02
CA ARG A 85 -0.34 20.59 3.77
C ARG A 85 1.04 19.94 3.75
N ASP A 86 1.62 19.72 4.92
CA ASP A 86 2.90 19.04 5.05
C ASP A 86 2.79 17.54 4.73
N LEU A 87 1.57 17.01 4.59
CA LEU A 87 1.27 15.64 4.21
C LEU A 87 0.79 15.51 2.75
N ALA A 88 0.93 16.56 1.94
CA ALA A 88 0.54 16.52 0.53
C ALA A 88 1.33 15.46 -0.23
N LEU A 89 0.63 14.73 -1.12
CA LEU A 89 1.21 13.71 -1.98
C LEU A 89 1.70 14.32 -3.29
N THR A 90 2.83 13.80 -3.77
CA THR A 90 3.34 14.10 -5.11
C THR A 90 3.61 12.79 -5.83
N ARG A 91 2.99 12.58 -7.01
CA ARG A 91 3.33 11.47 -7.88
C ARG A 91 4.69 11.74 -8.53
N VAL A 92 5.59 10.77 -8.43
CA VAL A 92 6.95 10.84 -8.98
C VAL A 92 7.06 9.98 -10.24
N SER A 93 6.42 8.81 -10.23
CA SER A 93 6.35 7.92 -11.40
C SER A 93 4.96 7.31 -11.55
N GLU A 94 4.60 6.96 -12.78
CA GLU A 94 3.38 6.23 -13.05
C GLU A 94 3.50 4.78 -12.54
N HIS A 95 2.38 4.24 -12.09
CA HIS A 95 2.28 2.85 -11.64
C HIS A 95 0.88 2.32 -11.93
N PRO A 96 0.72 1.07 -12.44
CA PRO A 96 -0.58 0.50 -12.81
C PRO A 96 -1.65 0.64 -11.73
N VAL A 97 -1.31 0.40 -10.48
CA VAL A 97 -2.26 0.48 -9.34
C VAL A 97 -2.90 1.86 -9.20
N TRP A 98 -2.22 2.94 -9.54
CA TRP A 98 -2.73 4.30 -9.42
C TRP A 98 -3.00 4.99 -10.75
N ALA A 99 -2.96 4.25 -11.88
CA ALA A 99 -3.16 4.84 -13.19
C ALA A 99 -4.51 5.58 -13.29
N GLY A 100 -4.47 6.80 -13.83
CA GLY A 100 -5.65 7.64 -14.01
C GLY A 100 -6.30 8.17 -12.73
N THR A 101 -5.59 8.12 -11.59
CA THR A 101 -6.06 8.69 -10.32
C THR A 101 -5.31 9.99 -9.98
N ASP A 102 -6.00 10.93 -9.34
CA ASP A 102 -5.37 12.16 -8.83
C ASP A 102 -4.83 11.92 -7.41
N PRO A 103 -3.54 12.18 -7.11
CA PRO A 103 -2.98 12.08 -5.76
C PRO A 103 -3.76 12.86 -4.69
N LYS A 104 -4.43 13.94 -5.05
CA LYS A 104 -5.28 14.71 -4.13
C LYS A 104 -6.47 13.91 -3.61
N SER A 105 -6.96 12.94 -4.39
CA SER A 105 -8.07 12.07 -4.00
C SER A 105 -7.72 11.11 -2.86
N PHE A 106 -6.44 10.87 -2.60
CA PHE A 106 -5.97 9.97 -1.53
C PHE A 106 -5.60 10.69 -0.24
N LEU A 107 -5.48 12.02 -0.26
CA LEU A 107 -4.90 12.75 0.87
C LEU A 107 -5.58 12.44 2.20
N TYR A 108 -6.90 12.27 2.18
CA TYR A 108 -7.68 12.10 3.40
C TYR A 108 -8.95 11.26 3.19
N ASN A 109 -9.18 10.29 4.08
CA ASN A 109 -10.39 9.49 4.12
C ASN A 109 -11.29 9.92 5.28
N THR A 110 -12.26 10.80 5.00
CA THR A 110 -13.25 11.25 5.98
C THR A 110 -14.51 10.40 6.03
N GLY A 111 -14.69 9.47 5.08
CA GLY A 111 -16.01 8.91 4.80
C GLY A 111 -16.95 9.88 4.07
N THR A 112 -16.51 11.13 3.80
CA THR A 112 -17.25 12.11 3.01
C THR A 112 -16.99 11.92 1.51
N ARG A 113 -17.90 12.45 0.69
CA ARG A 113 -17.78 12.36 -0.77
C ARG A 113 -16.76 13.35 -1.31
N GLY A 114 -15.90 12.88 -2.23
CA GLY A 114 -14.96 13.71 -2.96
C GLY A 114 -13.71 14.16 -2.19
N PRO A 115 -12.82 14.92 -2.86
CA PRO A 115 -11.63 15.48 -2.23
C PRO A 115 -12.00 16.51 -1.18
N VAL A 116 -11.33 16.48 -0.03
CA VAL A 116 -11.53 17.44 1.05
C VAL A 116 -10.53 18.59 0.90
N PRO A 117 -10.98 19.85 0.85
CA PRO A 117 -10.08 21.02 0.80
C PRO A 117 -9.16 21.09 2.01
N PHE A 118 -7.95 21.59 1.86
CA PHE A 118 -7.00 21.74 2.97
C PHE A 118 -7.55 22.55 4.15
N ALA A 119 -8.32 23.61 3.90
CA ALA A 119 -8.94 24.40 4.96
C ALA A 119 -9.90 23.55 5.82
N GLU A 120 -10.63 22.63 5.20
CA GLU A 120 -11.50 21.72 5.92
C GLU A 120 -10.71 20.68 6.71
N LEU A 121 -9.60 20.17 6.17
CA LEU A 121 -8.70 19.26 6.90
C LEU A 121 -8.09 19.94 8.13
N GLU A 122 -7.73 21.21 8.03
CA GLU A 122 -7.23 22.00 9.15
C GLU A 122 -8.29 22.17 10.25
N ARG A 123 -9.59 22.30 9.86
CA ARG A 123 -10.71 22.44 10.79
C ARG A 123 -11.08 21.15 11.51
N ILE A 124 -11.12 20.01 10.80
CA ILE A 124 -11.61 18.74 11.37
C ILE A 124 -10.53 17.91 12.08
N GLY A 125 -9.26 18.31 11.96
CA GLY A 125 -8.15 17.63 12.67
C GLY A 125 -7.66 16.36 11.97
N VAL A 126 -7.10 15.45 12.71
CA VAL A 126 -6.04 14.54 12.25
C VAL A 126 -6.40 13.05 12.20
N ALA A 127 -7.50 12.64 11.66
CA ALA A 127 -7.76 11.21 11.38
C ALA A 127 -7.92 10.96 9.88
N GLY A 128 -7.54 9.77 9.40
CA GLY A 128 -7.81 9.32 8.04
C GLY A 128 -6.87 9.83 6.93
N PHE A 129 -5.71 10.39 7.26
CA PHE A 129 -4.72 10.73 6.24
C PHE A 129 -4.19 9.50 5.50
N TYR A 130 -3.81 9.70 4.24
CA TYR A 130 -3.13 8.69 3.43
C TYR A 130 -1.93 8.09 4.16
N GLY A 131 -1.09 8.95 4.72
CA GLY A 131 -0.01 8.53 5.60
C GLY A 131 0.61 9.70 6.35
N ARG A 132 1.42 9.36 7.36
CA ARG A 132 2.12 10.32 8.23
C ARG A 132 3.59 9.98 8.42
N GLY A 133 4.14 9.25 7.47
CA GLY A 133 5.53 8.83 7.50
C GLY A 133 6.00 8.39 6.13
N CYS A 134 7.19 7.84 6.09
CA CYS A 134 7.89 7.53 4.86
C CYS A 134 8.88 6.38 5.05
N TYR A 135 9.46 5.96 3.95
CA TYR A 135 10.56 5.02 3.88
C TYR A 135 11.82 5.73 3.37
N PRO A 136 12.69 6.26 4.24
CA PRO A 136 13.85 7.03 3.80
C PRO A 136 14.95 6.17 3.16
N ASP A 137 15.03 4.92 3.56
CA ASP A 137 16.03 3.97 3.08
C ASP A 137 15.33 3.00 2.11
N LEU A 138 15.64 3.08 0.81
CA LEU A 138 15.01 2.25 -0.22
C LEU A 138 16.01 1.23 -0.76
N PRO A 139 15.56 0.04 -1.20
CA PRO A 139 16.41 -0.87 -1.96
C PRO A 139 16.84 -0.23 -3.29
N GLU A 140 18.00 -0.61 -3.79
CA GLU A 140 18.65 0.02 -4.96
C GLU A 140 17.75 0.05 -6.21
N GLN A 141 16.94 -0.99 -6.41
CA GLN A 141 16.06 -1.11 -7.57
C GLN A 141 14.64 -0.59 -7.33
N ALA A 142 14.40 0.13 -6.21
CA ALA A 142 13.08 0.65 -5.91
C ALA A 142 12.67 1.77 -6.87
N ARG A 143 11.43 1.68 -7.35
CA ARG A 143 10.77 2.74 -8.10
C ARG A 143 9.82 3.48 -7.17
N ILE A 144 10.11 4.74 -6.90
CA ILE A 144 9.23 5.60 -6.09
C ILE A 144 8.01 5.98 -6.92
N VAL A 145 6.81 5.70 -6.39
CA VAL A 145 5.53 6.08 -6.99
C VAL A 145 5.04 7.41 -6.44
N HIS A 146 4.92 7.50 -5.13
CA HIS A 146 4.54 8.74 -4.46
C HIS A 146 5.54 9.13 -3.40
N THR A 147 5.66 10.44 -3.24
CA THR A 147 6.34 11.07 -2.11
C THR A 147 5.35 11.88 -1.29
N ILE A 148 5.67 12.09 -0.01
CA ILE A 148 4.85 12.84 0.93
C ILE A 148 5.62 14.02 1.50
N GLY A 149 4.92 15.13 1.66
CA GLY A 149 5.40 16.33 2.35
C GLY A 149 6.42 17.15 1.58
N ARG A 150 6.94 18.18 2.24
CA ARG A 150 7.86 19.16 1.64
C ARG A 150 9.21 18.57 1.27
N THR A 151 9.67 17.59 2.03
CA THR A 151 10.93 16.87 1.80
C THR A 151 10.82 15.84 0.69
N ARG A 152 9.62 15.62 0.13
CA ARG A 152 9.34 14.59 -0.87
C ARG A 152 9.86 13.23 -0.44
N ALA A 153 9.57 12.85 0.81
CA ALA A 153 9.97 11.56 1.35
C ALA A 153 9.13 10.43 0.73
N PRO A 154 9.74 9.29 0.32
CA PRO A 154 9.01 8.18 -0.30
C PRO A 154 7.96 7.60 0.65
N ILE A 155 6.73 7.42 0.15
CA ILE A 155 5.63 6.77 0.88
C ILE A 155 5.11 5.54 0.14
N ASP A 156 5.09 5.58 -1.20
CA ASP A 156 4.76 4.44 -2.04
C ASP A 156 5.94 4.15 -2.97
N TYR A 157 6.35 2.90 -2.99
CA TYR A 157 7.38 2.42 -3.90
C TYR A 157 7.16 0.95 -4.21
N ASP A 158 7.67 0.49 -5.34
CA ASP A 158 7.75 -0.91 -5.66
C ASP A 158 9.19 -1.32 -6.01
N TYR A 159 9.51 -2.59 -5.78
CA TYR A 159 10.80 -3.15 -6.14
C TYR A 159 10.68 -4.62 -6.57
N PRO A 160 11.60 -5.11 -7.42
CA PRO A 160 11.66 -6.52 -7.79
C PRO A 160 12.19 -7.36 -6.61
N LEU A 161 11.62 -8.56 -6.43
CA LEU A 161 12.14 -9.57 -5.50
C LEU A 161 12.08 -10.93 -6.18
N GLY A 162 13.23 -11.41 -6.67
CA GLY A 162 13.29 -12.57 -7.53
C GLY A 162 12.54 -12.35 -8.84
N ALA A 163 11.64 -13.24 -9.22
CA ALA A 163 10.79 -13.09 -10.41
C ALA A 163 9.51 -12.27 -10.13
N GLY A 164 9.21 -12.00 -8.85
CA GLY A 164 8.03 -11.25 -8.42
C GLY A 164 8.32 -9.78 -8.09
N ARG A 165 7.37 -9.14 -7.45
CA ARG A 165 7.47 -7.72 -7.06
C ARG A 165 6.83 -7.47 -5.72
N VAL A 166 7.33 -6.47 -5.02
CA VAL A 166 6.79 -5.99 -3.75
C VAL A 166 6.39 -4.52 -3.92
N LEU A 167 5.13 -4.22 -3.64
CA LEU A 167 4.59 -2.87 -3.55
C LEU A 167 4.44 -2.48 -2.09
N VAL A 168 5.06 -1.40 -1.69
CA VAL A 168 5.00 -0.90 -0.31
C VAL A 168 4.22 0.41 -0.26
N HIS A 169 3.24 0.45 0.62
CA HIS A 169 2.43 1.63 0.94
C HIS A 169 2.60 2.02 2.40
N GLY A 170 3.19 3.18 2.67
CA GLY A 170 3.58 3.64 4.00
C GLY A 170 2.48 4.34 4.80
N GLY A 171 1.23 4.12 4.45
CA GLY A 171 0.09 4.81 5.05
C GLY A 171 -0.94 3.89 5.70
N ASN A 172 -2.17 4.39 5.82
CA ASN A 172 -3.32 3.57 6.16
C ASN A 172 -3.58 2.57 5.03
N ASP A 173 -4.31 1.51 5.31
CA ASP A 173 -4.61 0.49 4.30
C ASP A 173 -5.08 1.11 2.98
N LEU A 174 -4.39 0.77 1.88
CA LEU A 174 -4.62 1.36 0.57
C LEU A 174 -6.08 1.20 0.10
N LEU A 175 -6.71 0.08 0.42
CA LEU A 175 -8.11 -0.18 0.08
C LEU A 175 -9.11 0.74 0.78
N GLN A 176 -8.72 1.41 1.86
CA GLN A 176 -9.57 2.42 2.51
C GLN A 176 -9.78 3.66 1.63
N PHE A 177 -8.92 3.85 0.65
CA PHE A 177 -8.98 4.98 -0.29
C PHE A 177 -9.68 4.62 -1.60
N ALA A 178 -10.10 3.37 -1.81
CA ALA A 178 -10.85 2.96 -2.98
C ALA A 178 -12.33 3.36 -2.83
N GLY A 179 -12.86 4.13 -3.80
CA GLY A 179 -14.27 4.53 -3.78
C GLY A 179 -14.68 5.34 -5.00
N ALA A 180 -15.87 5.05 -5.53
CA ALA A 180 -16.40 5.75 -6.71
C ALA A 180 -16.65 7.24 -6.44
N ASP A 181 -17.07 7.58 -5.23
CA ASP A 181 -17.37 8.93 -4.77
C ASP A 181 -16.12 9.83 -4.62
N ARG A 182 -14.93 9.24 -4.68
CA ARG A 182 -13.63 9.92 -4.56
C ARG A 182 -12.88 10.05 -5.87
N GLY A 183 -13.41 9.50 -6.97
CA GLY A 183 -12.66 9.38 -8.22
C GLY A 183 -11.56 8.31 -8.18
N THR A 184 -11.60 7.42 -7.19
CA THR A 184 -10.62 6.33 -6.97
C THR A 184 -11.21 4.94 -7.15
N ALA A 185 -12.36 4.83 -7.82
CA ALA A 185 -13.03 3.54 -8.09
C ALA A 185 -12.13 2.53 -8.81
N ARG A 186 -11.16 3.03 -9.59
CA ARG A 186 -10.22 2.18 -10.34
C ARG A 186 -9.14 1.52 -9.46
N LEU A 187 -8.91 2.05 -8.25
CA LEU A 187 -7.80 1.59 -7.40
C LEU A 187 -7.89 0.10 -7.09
N LEU A 188 -9.07 -0.37 -6.65
CA LEU A 188 -9.26 -1.78 -6.32
C LEU A 188 -9.09 -2.71 -7.54
N PRO A 189 -9.77 -2.51 -8.69
CA PRO A 189 -9.56 -3.36 -9.86
C PRO A 189 -8.13 -3.32 -10.38
N GLN A 190 -7.45 -2.18 -10.34
CA GLN A 190 -6.04 -2.05 -10.74
C GLN A 190 -5.11 -2.79 -9.79
N LEU A 191 -5.35 -2.70 -8.48
CA LEU A 191 -4.60 -3.44 -7.47
C LEU A 191 -4.74 -4.96 -7.65
N LEU A 192 -5.96 -5.44 -7.94
CA LEU A 192 -6.20 -6.85 -8.21
C LEU A 192 -5.44 -7.35 -9.45
N ARG A 193 -5.55 -6.63 -10.58
CA ARG A 193 -4.80 -6.97 -11.78
C ARG A 193 -3.30 -7.02 -11.51
N TRP A 194 -2.79 -6.01 -10.81
CA TRP A 194 -1.38 -6.00 -10.44
C TRP A 194 -1.00 -7.23 -9.60
N LEU A 195 -1.81 -7.62 -8.58
CA LEU A 195 -1.56 -8.83 -7.77
C LEU A 195 -1.65 -10.13 -8.59
N GLU A 196 -2.40 -10.13 -9.68
CA GLU A 196 -2.52 -11.27 -10.62
C GLU A 196 -1.39 -11.35 -11.65
N GLY A 197 -0.49 -10.35 -11.67
CA GLY A 197 0.62 -10.33 -12.58
C GLY A 197 0.40 -9.52 -13.85
N ASP A 198 -0.74 -8.84 -13.97
CA ASP A 198 -1.07 -7.97 -15.09
C ASP A 198 -0.55 -6.54 -14.82
N ASP A 199 0.41 -6.09 -15.61
CA ASP A 199 1.07 -4.78 -15.53
C ASP A 199 0.53 -3.77 -16.56
N ASP A 200 -0.41 -4.17 -17.44
CA ASP A 200 -0.96 -3.35 -18.53
C ASP A 200 -2.14 -2.46 -18.08
#